data_5b741ad2801e3fe24204eebe83e4f9b3
#
_entry.id   5b741ad2801e3fe24204eebe83e4f9b3
#
_cell.length_a   1.000
_cell.length_b   1.000
_cell.length_c   1.000
_cell.angle_alpha   90.00
_cell.angle_beta   90.00
_cell.angle_gamma   90.00
#
_symmetry.space_group_name_H-M   'P 1'
#
loop_
_entity.id
_entity.type
_entity.pdbx_description
1 polymer ?
#
loop_
_entity_poly.entity_id
_entity_poly.type
_entity_poly.pdbx_seq_one_letter_code
_entity_poly.pdbx_strand_id
1 'polypeptide(L)' 'MARDLDKLFSLKGKVIIITGAAGLLGEKHAEAVAAYGGNPVLLDLSEEAVKKLAVKLSKKYRIKATGYAVDITDESKIEE' A
#
# COMPACT_ATOMS: atom_id res chain seq x y z
N MET A 1 15.20 10.08 21.07
CA MET A 1 15.66 9.86 19.66
C MET A 1 14.65 9.06 18.85
N ALA A 2 14.28 7.86 19.30
CA ALA A 2 13.30 7.07 18.56
C ALA A 2 11.95 7.79 18.33
N ARG A 3 11.50 8.53 19.34
CA ARG A 3 10.25 9.29 19.23
C ARG A 3 10.30 10.39 18.17
N ASP A 4 11.43 11.06 18.05
CA ASP A 4 11.60 12.12 17.07
C ASP A 4 11.63 11.54 15.65
N LEU A 5 12.27 10.38 15.49
CA LEU A 5 12.27 9.67 14.23
C LEU A 5 10.86 9.19 13.85
N ASP A 6 10.12 8.69 14.82
CA ASP A 6 8.74 8.25 14.59
C ASP A 6 7.86 9.41 14.11
N LYS A 7 8.02 10.59 14.68
CA LYS A 7 7.29 11.77 14.24
C LYS A 7 7.65 12.17 12.82
N LEU A 8 8.95 12.13 12.49
CA LEU A 8 9.42 12.50 11.17
C LEU A 8 8.92 11.56 10.07
N PHE A 9 8.86 10.28 10.38
CA PHE A 9 8.51 9.27 9.38
C PHE A 9 7.12 8.69 9.56
N SER A 10 6.31 9.24 10.47
CA SER A 10 4.95 8.78 10.64
C SER A 10 4.09 9.10 9.43
N LEU A 11 3.39 8.08 8.95
CA LEU A 11 2.44 8.22 7.83
C LEU A 11 1.00 8.10 8.32
N LYS A 12 0.79 8.19 9.61
CA LYS A 12 -0.53 8.01 10.21
C LYS A 12 -1.58 8.89 9.52
N GLY A 13 -2.64 8.26 9.07
CA GLY A 13 -3.74 8.95 8.40
C GLY A 13 -3.48 9.28 6.93
N LYS A 14 -2.29 9.00 6.42
CA LYS A 14 -1.99 9.27 5.01
C LYS A 14 -2.35 8.08 4.14
N VAL A 15 -2.79 8.37 2.92
CA VAL A 15 -3.10 7.38 1.91
C VAL A 15 -2.01 7.40 0.86
N ILE A 16 -1.36 6.26 0.64
CA ILE A 16 -0.24 6.17 -0.27
C ILE A 16 -0.53 5.11 -1.34
N ILE A 17 -0.48 5.54 -2.59
CA ILE A 17 -0.76 4.64 -3.72
C ILE A 17 0.53 3.94 -4.14
N ILE A 18 0.47 2.62 -4.24
CA ILE A 18 1.61 1.80 -4.62
C ILE A 18 1.24 0.97 -5.85
N THR A 19 1.89 1.26 -6.97
CA THR A 19 1.71 0.49 -8.20
C THR A 19 2.66 -0.70 -8.22
N GLY A 20 2.28 -1.76 -8.92
CA GLY A 20 3.09 -2.98 -8.94
C GLY A 20 3.17 -3.66 -7.59
N ALA A 21 2.14 -3.52 -6.77
CA ALA A 21 2.15 -3.97 -5.38
C ALA A 21 2.28 -5.48 -5.20
N ALA A 22 1.90 -6.25 -6.21
CA ALA A 22 2.03 -7.71 -6.15
C ALA A 22 3.46 -8.19 -6.38
N GLY A 23 4.35 -7.32 -6.92
CA GLY A 23 5.75 -7.64 -7.10
C GLY A 23 6.50 -7.57 -5.76
N LEU A 24 7.68 -8.20 -5.72
CA LEU A 24 8.47 -8.26 -4.49
C LEU A 24 8.80 -6.89 -3.93
N LEU A 25 9.24 -5.96 -4.76
CA LEU A 25 9.60 -4.62 -4.32
C LEU A 25 8.38 -3.82 -3.88
N GLY A 26 7.29 -3.93 -4.65
CA GLY A 26 6.04 -3.27 -4.31
C GLY A 26 5.48 -3.75 -2.97
N GLU A 27 5.57 -5.05 -2.70
CA GLU A 27 5.15 -5.62 -1.44
C GLU A 27 5.96 -5.05 -0.27
N LYS A 28 7.27 -4.93 -0.44
CA LYS A 28 8.13 -4.34 0.59
C LYS A 28 7.82 -2.87 0.83
N HIS A 29 7.53 -2.12 -0.22
CA HIS A 29 7.13 -0.71 -0.09
C HIS A 29 5.80 -0.60 0.66
N ALA A 30 4.84 -1.45 0.33
CA ALA A 30 3.55 -1.46 0.99
C ALA A 30 3.69 -1.78 2.48
N GLU A 31 4.54 -2.74 2.81
CA GLU A 31 4.80 -3.10 4.20
C GLU A 31 5.45 -1.94 4.95
N ALA A 32 6.40 -1.25 4.34
CA ALA A 32 7.03 -0.08 4.97
C ALA A 32 6.01 1.03 5.24
N VAL A 33 5.14 1.32 4.28
CA VAL A 33 4.07 2.31 4.46
C VAL A 33 3.17 1.92 5.63
N ALA A 34 2.74 0.67 5.68
CA ALA A 34 1.87 0.19 6.74
C ALA A 34 2.56 0.22 8.10
N ALA A 35 3.83 -0.12 8.16
CA ALA A 35 4.61 -0.11 9.39
C ALA A 35 4.70 1.29 10.00
N TYR A 36 4.70 2.33 9.17
CA TYR A 36 4.71 3.71 9.64
C TYR A 36 3.30 4.30 9.82
N GLY A 37 2.28 3.46 9.78
CA GLY A 37 0.90 3.87 10.05
C GLY A 37 0.14 4.40 8.87
N GLY A 38 0.71 4.33 7.67
CA GLY A 38 0.03 4.75 6.45
C GLY A 38 -0.99 3.73 5.97
N ASN A 39 -1.88 4.17 5.12
CA ASN A 39 -2.92 3.33 4.52
C ASN A 39 -2.58 3.10 3.04
N PRO A 40 -1.91 2.00 2.69
CA PRO A 40 -1.51 1.78 1.31
C PRO A 40 -2.70 1.39 0.43
N VAL A 41 -2.74 1.97 -0.75
CA VAL A 41 -3.67 1.58 -1.81
C VAL A 41 -2.84 0.80 -2.82
N LEU A 42 -3.09 -0.50 -2.92
CA LEU A 42 -2.27 -1.43 -3.68
C LEU A 42 -2.87 -1.64 -5.07
N LEU A 43 -2.11 -1.31 -6.09
CA LEU A 43 -2.54 -1.45 -7.48
C LEU A 43 -1.64 -2.45 -8.21
N ASP A 44 -2.27 -3.42 -8.86
CA ASP A 44 -1.55 -4.39 -9.68
C ASP A 44 -2.53 -5.07 -10.62
N LEU A 45 -2.01 -5.84 -11.57
CA LEU A 45 -2.85 -6.61 -12.49
C LEU A 45 -3.53 -7.77 -11.77
N SER A 46 -2.91 -8.32 -10.75
CA SER A 46 -3.44 -9.46 -10.00
C SER A 46 -4.33 -9.02 -8.85
N GLU A 47 -5.63 -9.08 -9.04
CA GLU A 47 -6.61 -8.76 -8.01
C GLU A 47 -6.42 -9.64 -6.77
N GLU A 48 -6.23 -10.94 -6.97
CA GLU A 48 -6.07 -11.87 -5.86
C GLU A 48 -4.86 -11.52 -5.01
N ALA A 49 -3.72 -11.21 -5.65
CA ALA A 49 -2.50 -10.91 -4.94
C ALA A 49 -2.60 -9.62 -4.13
N VAL A 50 -3.17 -8.56 -4.71
CA VAL A 50 -3.29 -7.29 -3.97
C VAL A 50 -4.30 -7.39 -2.85
N LYS A 51 -5.37 -8.16 -3.02
CA LYS A 51 -6.35 -8.33 -1.95
C LYS A 51 -5.79 -9.14 -0.80
N LYS A 52 -5.02 -10.19 -1.08
CA LYS A 52 -4.34 -10.94 -0.04
C LYS A 52 -3.36 -10.08 0.74
N LEU A 53 -2.58 -9.28 0.02
CA LEU A 53 -1.60 -8.40 0.65
C LEU A 53 -2.30 -7.34 1.51
N ALA A 54 -3.38 -6.76 1.00
CA ALA A 54 -4.15 -5.76 1.74
C ALA A 54 -4.68 -6.32 3.06
N VAL A 55 -5.23 -7.53 3.04
CA VAL A 55 -5.73 -8.19 4.26
C VAL A 55 -4.59 -8.43 5.24
N LYS A 56 -3.47 -8.96 4.73
CA LYS A 56 -2.30 -9.24 5.56
C LYS A 56 -1.80 -7.99 6.27
N LEU A 57 -1.64 -6.89 5.53
CA LEU A 57 -1.13 -5.64 6.09
C LEU A 57 -2.11 -4.99 7.05
N SER A 58 -3.39 -5.03 6.72
CA SER A 58 -4.41 -4.45 7.59
C SER A 58 -4.46 -5.14 8.95
N LYS A 59 -4.31 -6.46 8.98
CA LYS A 59 -4.29 -7.22 10.21
C LYS A 59 -2.99 -7.02 10.99
N LYS A 60 -1.86 -7.05 10.29
CA LYS A 60 -0.55 -6.97 10.94
C LYS A 60 -0.30 -5.60 11.57
N TYR A 61 -0.65 -4.54 10.88
CA TYR A 61 -0.33 -3.18 11.31
C TYR A 61 -1.52 -2.37 11.78
N ARG A 62 -2.71 -2.95 11.74
CA ARG A 62 -3.96 -2.28 12.17
C ARG A 62 -4.19 -0.96 11.43
N ILE A 63 -3.94 -0.99 10.13
CA ILE A 63 -4.19 0.14 9.23
C ILE A 63 -5.22 -0.30 8.18
N LYS A 64 -5.60 0.60 7.30
CA LYS A 64 -6.55 0.30 6.25
C LYS A 64 -5.85 0.17 4.92
N ALA A 65 -5.43 -1.04 4.56
CA ALA A 65 -4.87 -1.33 3.26
C ALA A 65 -6.00 -1.79 2.33
N THR A 66 -5.98 -1.30 1.11
CA THR A 66 -6.95 -1.71 0.08
C THR A 66 -6.20 -2.14 -1.18
N GLY A 67 -6.80 -3.06 -1.94
CA GLY A 67 -6.18 -3.57 -3.15
C GLY A 67 -7.15 -3.53 -4.33
N TYR A 68 -6.65 -3.11 -5.48
CA TYR A 68 -7.44 -3.03 -6.71
C TYR A 68 -6.67 -3.61 -7.87
N ALA A 69 -7.36 -4.37 -8.72
CA ALA A 69 -6.79 -4.83 -9.98
C ALA A 69 -6.90 -3.70 -10.99
N VAL A 70 -5.77 -3.22 -11.46
CA VAL A 70 -5.71 -2.11 -12.40
C VAL A 70 -4.65 -2.38 -13.45
N ASP A 71 -4.98 -2.17 -14.71
CA ASP A 71 -4.01 -2.20 -15.78
C ASP A 71 -3.56 -0.77 -16.04
N ILE A 72 -2.43 -0.39 -15.49
CA ILE A 72 -1.92 0.98 -15.60
C ILE A 72 -1.46 1.35 -17.01
N THR A 73 -1.42 0.38 -17.92
CA THR A 73 -1.14 0.66 -19.33
C THR A 73 -2.39 1.08 -20.08
N ASP A 74 -3.56 0.95 -19.49
CA ASP A 74 -4.82 1.36 -20.08
C ASP A 74 -5.17 2.78 -19.64
N GLU A 75 -4.89 3.74 -20.50
CA GLU A 75 -5.09 5.16 -20.21
C GLU A 75 -6.52 5.51 -19.82
N SER A 76 -7.50 4.83 -20.42
CA SER A 76 -8.89 5.12 -20.12
C SER A 76 -9.25 4.84 -18.66
N LYS A 77 -8.58 3.87 -18.04
CA LYS A 77 -8.80 3.55 -16.64
C LYS A 77 -8.04 4.47 -15.71
N ILE A 78 -6.89 4.97 -16.16
CA ILE A 78 -6.07 5.86 -15.35
C ILE A 78 -6.68 7.25 -15.23
N GLU A 79 -7.29 7.73 -16.30
CA GLU A 79 -7.87 9.06 -16.35
C GLU A 79 -9.10 9.24 -15.44
N GLU A 80 -9.72 8.16 -15.06
CA GLU A 80 -10.84 8.20 -14.14
C GLU A 80 -10.41 8.37 -12.70
#